data_52179624c45ba35b5efffce904ec1324
#
_entry.id   52179624c45ba35b5efffce904ec1324
#
_cell.length_a   1.000
_cell.length_b   1.000
_cell.length_c   1.000
_cell.angle_alpha   90.00
_cell.angle_beta   90.00
_cell.angle_gamma   90.00
#
_symmetry.space_group_name_H-M   'P 1'
#
loop_
_entity.id
_entity.type
_entity.pdbx_description
1 polymer ?
#
loop_
_entity_poly.entity_id
_entity_poly.type
_entity_poly.pdbx_seq_one_letter_code
_entity_poly.pdbx_strand_id
1 'polypeptide(L)'
;DSGYLTRRMVDVCQDVIIRSDDCGADRGIIASEISENGQVIEKFSERIHGRYPVHDILKPGTDEVLISKDHMMDASDADLLEKFDIHEVEIRTVLTCRAHSGVCAKCYGMNLATSKPVGPGEAVGIIAAQSIGEPGTQLTMRTFHTGGVAGGDITQGLPRVEELFEARRPKKMATLSEIAGKVRFEEATKGSLLNIIVTADDGDTRTYSVPHTGLRVKDGDVIEKGCQLQEGALNPHDVLRIRGASAVHNYLIQEVLKVYRQQGVDINDKHIEVIVRQMMRKVRVEESGDTNLLSGAMVDVLELMDANEDIARRNAAGEVNAETGEPLREAEATQLLMGITKASLATDSFLSAASSQETTKALTEAAIKGKVDHLVGLKENVIIGKLIPAGAGLNAYREFAEEIVPDREKPVEEETAAEPYDGEAAETASEAASTEAGESSEEV
;
A
#
# COMPACT_ATOMS: atom_id res chain seq x y z
N ASP A 1 -18.57 -4.46 9.69
CA ASP A 1 -19.21 -4.31 8.39
C ASP A 1 -18.22 -4.53 7.23
N SER A 2 -18.19 -5.79 6.75
CA SER A 2 -17.27 -6.23 5.67
C SER A 2 -17.35 -5.34 4.42
N GLY A 3 -18.56 -5.00 3.95
CA GLY A 3 -18.75 -4.16 2.77
C GLY A 3 -18.16 -2.74 2.91
N TYR A 4 -18.18 -2.19 4.12
CA TYR A 4 -17.57 -0.88 4.37
C TYR A 4 -16.03 -0.94 4.32
N LEU A 5 -15.42 -2.02 4.82
CA LEU A 5 -13.98 -2.24 4.68
C LEU A 5 -13.59 -2.39 3.21
N THR A 6 -14.33 -3.21 2.44
CA THR A 6 -14.12 -3.39 1.00
C THR A 6 -14.19 -2.06 0.26
N ARG A 7 -15.19 -1.22 0.53
CA ARG A 7 -15.31 0.10 -0.08
C ARG A 7 -14.09 0.97 0.21
N ARG A 8 -13.60 1.01 1.45
CA ARG A 8 -12.39 1.80 1.80
C ARG A 8 -11.13 1.27 1.10
N MET A 9 -11.00 -0.06 0.96
CA MET A 9 -9.91 -0.66 0.20
C MET A 9 -9.97 -0.30 -1.28
N VAL A 10 -11.17 -0.32 -1.89
CA VAL A 10 -11.37 0.15 -3.27
C VAL A 10 -10.99 1.62 -3.39
N ASP A 11 -11.40 2.47 -2.45
CA ASP A 11 -11.10 3.90 -2.48
C ASP A 11 -9.59 4.19 -2.48
N VAL A 12 -8.78 3.39 -1.81
CA VAL A 12 -7.33 3.60 -1.71
C VAL A 12 -6.55 3.01 -2.88
N CYS A 13 -7.05 1.97 -3.54
CA CYS A 13 -6.30 1.25 -4.58
C CYS A 13 -6.93 1.29 -5.98
N GLN A 14 -7.91 2.15 -6.20
CA GLN A 14 -8.61 2.28 -7.49
C GLN A 14 -7.69 2.78 -8.64
N ASP A 15 -6.59 3.44 -8.33
CA ASP A 15 -5.59 3.92 -9.28
C ASP A 15 -4.51 2.87 -9.63
N VAL A 16 -4.52 1.72 -8.93
CA VAL A 16 -3.55 0.64 -9.16
C VAL A 16 -4.00 -0.23 -10.32
N ILE A 17 -3.48 0.09 -11.50
CA ILE A 17 -3.77 -0.55 -12.79
C ILE A 17 -2.45 -0.98 -13.40
N ILE A 18 -2.43 -2.07 -14.16
CA ILE A 18 -1.25 -2.46 -14.94
C ILE A 18 -1.09 -1.50 -16.12
N ARG A 19 0.01 -0.74 -16.15
CA ARG A 19 0.24 0.30 -17.18
C ARG A 19 1.47 0.07 -18.04
N SER A 20 2.42 -0.72 -17.57
CA SER A 20 3.67 -1.02 -18.27
C SER A 20 4.03 -2.47 -18.10
N ASP A 21 4.85 -3.01 -18.99
CA ASP A 21 5.30 -4.39 -18.90
C ASP A 21 6.38 -4.57 -17.84
N ASP A 22 7.38 -3.70 -17.82
CA ASP A 22 8.50 -3.75 -16.88
C ASP A 22 8.91 -2.35 -16.41
N CYS A 23 9.13 -2.18 -15.12
CA CYS A 23 9.61 -0.93 -14.51
C CYS A 23 11.12 -0.92 -14.26
N GLY A 24 11.83 -2.00 -14.58
CA GLY A 24 13.27 -2.12 -14.34
C GLY A 24 13.68 -2.16 -12.86
N ALA A 25 12.78 -2.55 -11.95
CA ALA A 25 13.11 -2.64 -10.53
C ALA A 25 14.21 -3.67 -10.29
N ASP A 26 15.22 -3.27 -9.53
CA ASP A 26 16.41 -4.01 -9.15
C ASP A 26 16.38 -4.58 -7.72
N ARG A 27 15.27 -4.35 -7.01
CA ARG A 27 15.03 -4.81 -5.65
C ARG A 27 13.67 -5.48 -5.57
N GLY A 28 13.60 -6.51 -4.71
CA GLY A 28 12.39 -7.26 -4.45
C GLY A 28 12.15 -7.48 -2.96
N ILE A 29 11.44 -8.55 -2.66
CA ILE A 29 11.34 -9.10 -1.31
C ILE A 29 11.87 -10.53 -1.32
N ILE A 30 12.47 -10.93 -0.22
CA ILE A 30 12.89 -12.32 -0.02
C ILE A 30 11.63 -13.14 0.29
N ALA A 31 11.29 -14.04 -0.62
CA ALA A 31 10.24 -15.01 -0.42
C ALA A 31 10.85 -16.27 0.24
N SER A 32 10.35 -16.60 1.41
CA SER A 32 10.65 -17.84 2.15
C SER A 32 9.35 -18.36 2.74
N GLU A 33 9.36 -19.55 3.29
CA GLU A 33 8.21 -20.11 4.01
C GLU A 33 7.81 -19.20 5.18
N ILE A 34 6.51 -18.93 5.33
CA ILE A 34 5.97 -18.23 6.49
C ILE A 34 5.48 -19.28 7.48
N SER A 35 6.17 -19.38 8.61
CA SER A 35 5.78 -20.27 9.70
C SER A 35 5.73 -19.53 11.03
N GLU A 36 4.80 -19.93 11.91
CA GLU A 36 4.68 -19.42 13.26
C GLU A 36 4.43 -20.56 14.25
N ASN A 37 5.22 -20.62 15.32
CA ASN A 37 5.12 -21.67 16.34
C ASN A 37 5.17 -23.10 15.77
N GLY A 38 5.89 -23.33 14.66
CA GLY A 38 5.99 -24.63 14.00
C GLY A 38 4.81 -25.00 13.08
N GLN A 39 3.86 -24.09 12.89
CA GLN A 39 2.80 -24.23 11.90
C GLN A 39 3.13 -23.39 10.67
N VAL A 40 3.11 -24.02 9.50
CA VAL A 40 3.29 -23.33 8.22
C VAL A 40 2.02 -22.57 7.92
N ILE A 41 2.14 -21.23 7.78
CA ILE A 41 1.06 -20.34 7.36
C ILE A 41 0.98 -20.34 5.85
N GLU A 42 2.12 -20.20 5.17
CA GLU A 42 2.20 -20.20 3.71
C GLU A 42 3.49 -20.86 3.25
N LYS A 43 3.39 -21.77 2.28
CA LYS A 43 4.51 -22.52 1.76
C LYS A 43 5.37 -21.66 0.84
N PHE A 44 6.67 -21.95 0.79
CA PHE A 44 7.58 -21.33 -0.14
C PHE A 44 7.10 -21.42 -1.59
N SER A 45 6.63 -22.62 -2.01
CA SER A 45 6.12 -22.86 -3.36
C SER A 45 4.89 -22.00 -3.73
N GLU A 46 4.00 -21.74 -2.76
CA GLU A 46 2.82 -20.88 -2.98
C GLU A 46 3.23 -19.42 -3.18
N ARG A 47 4.24 -18.95 -2.45
CA ARG A 47 4.72 -17.55 -2.51
C ARG A 47 5.47 -17.21 -3.79
N ILE A 48 6.22 -18.14 -4.35
CA ILE A 48 6.97 -17.92 -5.60
C ILE A 48 6.13 -18.17 -6.86
N HIS A 49 5.04 -18.92 -6.74
CA HIS A 49 4.18 -19.27 -7.88
C HIS A 49 3.61 -18.03 -8.56
N GLY A 50 3.83 -17.91 -9.87
CA GLY A 50 3.38 -16.78 -10.68
C GLY A 50 4.11 -15.46 -10.39
N ARG A 51 5.30 -15.51 -9.84
CA ARG A 51 6.18 -14.36 -9.61
C ARG A 51 7.42 -14.44 -10.52
N TYR A 52 8.06 -13.29 -10.73
CA TYR A 52 9.33 -13.20 -11.42
C TYR A 52 10.45 -13.02 -10.39
N PRO A 53 11.59 -13.71 -10.50
CA PRO A 53 12.75 -13.41 -9.67
C PRO A 53 13.34 -12.04 -10.08
N VAL A 54 14.01 -11.37 -9.14
CA VAL A 54 14.70 -10.09 -9.40
C VAL A 54 15.95 -10.32 -10.23
N HIS A 55 16.69 -11.36 -9.88
CA HIS A 55 17.95 -11.78 -10.54
C HIS A 55 17.83 -13.22 -11.04
N ASP A 56 18.69 -13.59 -11.98
CA ASP A 56 18.80 -14.99 -12.39
C ASP A 56 19.19 -15.85 -11.19
N ILE A 57 18.45 -16.95 -10.99
CA ILE A 57 18.71 -17.89 -9.90
C ILE A 57 19.76 -18.89 -10.39
N LEU A 58 20.90 -18.91 -9.72
CA LEU A 58 22.03 -19.74 -10.07
C LEU A 58 22.03 -21.03 -9.25
N LYS A 59 22.56 -22.09 -9.85
CA LYS A 59 22.78 -23.36 -9.16
C LYS A 59 23.89 -23.19 -8.13
N PRO A 60 23.71 -23.64 -6.89
CA PRO A 60 24.71 -23.52 -5.84
C PRO A 60 26.08 -24.06 -6.26
N GLY A 61 27.10 -23.22 -6.17
CA GLY A 61 28.49 -23.55 -6.50
C GLY A 61 28.85 -23.56 -7.99
N THR A 62 27.94 -23.11 -8.87
CA THR A 62 28.21 -22.96 -10.31
C THR A 62 27.56 -21.67 -10.83
N ASP A 63 28.02 -21.17 -11.99
CA ASP A 63 27.40 -20.04 -12.69
C ASP A 63 26.27 -20.47 -13.65
N GLU A 64 25.80 -21.72 -13.53
CA GLU A 64 24.70 -22.22 -14.35
C GLU A 64 23.37 -21.60 -13.89
N VAL A 65 22.64 -20.95 -14.81
CA VAL A 65 21.35 -20.36 -14.54
C VAL A 65 20.29 -21.45 -14.47
N LEU A 66 19.65 -21.61 -13.30
CA LEU A 66 18.51 -22.52 -13.11
C LEU A 66 17.21 -21.89 -13.59
N ILE A 67 16.95 -20.64 -13.19
CA ILE A 67 15.74 -19.89 -13.53
C ILE A 67 16.15 -18.48 -13.92
N SER A 68 15.74 -18.05 -15.11
CA SER A 68 15.99 -16.68 -15.58
C SER A 68 15.08 -15.67 -14.90
N LYS A 69 15.59 -14.44 -14.68
CA LYS A 69 14.80 -13.29 -14.17
C LYS A 69 13.60 -12.93 -15.05
N ASP A 70 13.60 -13.33 -16.32
CA ASP A 70 12.49 -13.09 -17.26
C ASP A 70 11.48 -14.23 -17.31
N HIS A 71 11.70 -15.31 -16.56
CA HIS A 71 10.81 -16.44 -16.45
C HIS A 71 9.85 -16.27 -15.28
N MET A 72 8.55 -16.42 -15.55
CA MET A 72 7.51 -16.44 -14.51
C MET A 72 7.49 -17.84 -13.87
N MET A 73 7.88 -17.91 -12.61
CA MET A 73 8.00 -19.18 -11.88
C MET A 73 6.67 -19.90 -11.73
N ASP A 74 6.69 -21.19 -11.93
CA ASP A 74 5.56 -22.10 -11.78
C ASP A 74 5.80 -23.17 -10.68
N ALA A 75 4.89 -24.13 -10.58
CA ALA A 75 5.00 -25.19 -9.56
C ALA A 75 6.21 -26.10 -9.80
N SER A 76 6.62 -26.32 -11.06
CA SER A 76 7.78 -27.15 -11.39
C SER A 76 9.11 -26.48 -11.01
N ASP A 77 9.14 -25.15 -11.05
CA ASP A 77 10.29 -24.37 -10.60
C ASP A 77 10.46 -24.47 -9.09
N ALA A 78 9.37 -24.50 -8.32
CA ALA A 78 9.43 -24.71 -6.88
C ALA A 78 10.05 -26.08 -6.53
N ASP A 79 9.62 -27.14 -7.20
CA ASP A 79 10.20 -28.47 -7.03
C ASP A 79 11.68 -28.52 -7.43
N LEU A 80 12.07 -27.73 -8.44
CA LEU A 80 13.45 -27.60 -8.87
C LEU A 80 14.32 -26.92 -7.81
N LEU A 81 13.83 -25.83 -7.23
CA LEU A 81 14.54 -25.08 -6.18
C LEU A 81 14.72 -25.91 -4.92
N GLU A 82 13.69 -26.65 -4.50
CA GLU A 82 13.78 -27.58 -3.35
C GLU A 82 14.83 -28.69 -3.56
N LYS A 83 14.98 -29.23 -4.78
CA LYS A 83 16.04 -30.21 -5.11
C LYS A 83 17.45 -29.68 -4.92
N PHE A 84 17.65 -28.37 -5.06
CA PHE A 84 18.93 -27.70 -4.86
C PHE A 84 19.06 -27.05 -3.48
N ASP A 85 18.15 -27.35 -2.54
CA ASP A 85 18.12 -26.80 -1.17
C ASP A 85 18.05 -25.26 -1.13
N ILE A 86 17.33 -24.66 -2.10
CA ILE A 86 17.07 -23.23 -2.19
C ILE A 86 15.68 -22.96 -1.60
N HIS A 87 15.66 -22.37 -0.41
CA HIS A 87 14.43 -22.07 0.34
C HIS A 87 14.10 -20.58 0.41
N GLU A 88 14.94 -19.74 -0.16
CA GLU A 88 14.77 -18.30 -0.19
C GLU A 88 15.11 -17.76 -1.58
N VAL A 89 14.22 -16.95 -2.13
CA VAL A 89 14.41 -16.31 -3.44
C VAL A 89 13.96 -14.86 -3.36
N GLU A 90 14.75 -13.94 -3.92
CA GLU A 90 14.33 -12.55 -4.08
C GLU A 90 13.41 -12.44 -5.29
N ILE A 91 12.12 -12.15 -5.03
CA ILE A 91 11.07 -12.03 -6.04
C ILE A 91 10.67 -10.57 -6.27
N ARG A 92 10.25 -10.29 -7.49
CA ARG A 92 9.64 -8.99 -7.82
C ARG A 92 8.27 -8.88 -7.16
N THR A 93 7.97 -7.70 -6.62
CA THR A 93 6.74 -7.42 -5.92
C THR A 93 6.20 -6.05 -6.31
N VAL A 94 4.90 -5.85 -6.14
CA VAL A 94 4.28 -4.54 -6.30
C VAL A 94 4.78 -3.51 -5.27
N LEU A 95 5.28 -3.96 -4.11
CA LEU A 95 5.81 -3.10 -3.05
C LEU A 95 7.03 -2.29 -3.47
N THR A 96 7.89 -2.87 -4.30
CA THR A 96 9.14 -2.25 -4.80
C THR A 96 9.04 -1.77 -6.24
N CYS A 97 7.84 -1.82 -6.83
CA CYS A 97 7.60 -1.41 -8.22
C CYS A 97 7.87 0.09 -8.40
N ARG A 98 8.72 0.45 -9.39
CA ARG A 98 9.10 1.82 -9.74
C ARG A 98 8.14 2.51 -10.74
N ALA A 99 7.00 1.90 -11.05
CA ALA A 99 6.00 2.55 -11.91
C ALA A 99 5.35 3.72 -11.18
N HIS A 100 5.45 4.95 -11.74
CA HIS A 100 4.88 6.18 -11.16
C HIS A 100 3.35 6.13 -11.07
N SER A 101 2.72 5.52 -12.06
CA SER A 101 1.28 5.35 -12.10
C SER A 101 0.93 3.87 -12.23
N GLY A 102 0.15 3.36 -11.29
CA GLY A 102 -0.20 1.95 -11.24
C GLY A 102 0.99 1.05 -10.87
N VAL A 103 1.08 -0.12 -11.51
CA VAL A 103 2.15 -1.11 -11.35
C VAL A 103 2.49 -1.75 -12.69
N CYS A 104 3.68 -2.33 -12.83
CA CYS A 104 4.08 -3.04 -14.04
C CYS A 104 3.69 -4.53 -13.99
N ALA A 105 3.57 -5.16 -15.16
CA ALA A 105 3.16 -6.55 -15.30
C ALA A 105 4.14 -7.52 -14.62
N LYS A 106 5.45 -7.33 -14.77
CA LYS A 106 6.45 -8.20 -14.13
C LYS A 106 6.43 -8.13 -12.60
N CYS A 107 6.22 -6.95 -12.00
CA CYS A 107 6.11 -6.82 -10.54
C CYS A 107 4.83 -7.46 -9.98
N TYR A 108 3.75 -7.43 -10.73
CA TYR A 108 2.52 -8.12 -10.36
C TYR A 108 2.59 -9.63 -10.65
N GLY A 109 3.15 -10.01 -11.81
CA GLY A 109 3.30 -11.38 -12.24
C GLY A 109 2.02 -11.99 -12.83
N MET A 110 1.65 -13.18 -12.38
CA MET A 110 0.53 -13.96 -12.89
C MET A 110 -0.83 -13.36 -12.56
N ASN A 111 -1.73 -13.31 -13.54
CA ASN A 111 -3.16 -13.14 -13.32
C ASN A 111 -3.75 -14.46 -12.80
N LEU A 112 -4.27 -14.43 -11.57
CA LEU A 112 -4.75 -15.63 -10.85
C LEU A 112 -5.99 -16.28 -11.49
N ALA A 113 -6.76 -15.54 -12.29
CA ALA A 113 -7.95 -16.07 -12.96
C ALA A 113 -7.59 -16.87 -14.23
N THR A 114 -6.55 -16.44 -14.95
CA THR A 114 -6.17 -17.03 -16.25
C THR A 114 -4.90 -17.87 -16.19
N SER A 115 -4.16 -17.82 -15.08
CA SER A 115 -2.83 -18.43 -14.90
C SER A 115 -1.80 -18.00 -15.96
N LYS A 116 -1.99 -16.83 -16.57
CA LYS A 116 -1.08 -16.23 -17.54
C LYS A 116 -0.45 -14.95 -16.98
N PRO A 117 0.67 -14.47 -17.53
CA PRO A 117 1.16 -13.14 -17.20
C PRO A 117 0.05 -12.09 -17.34
N VAL A 118 -0.02 -11.17 -16.40
CA VAL A 118 -1.02 -10.10 -16.41
C VAL A 118 -0.78 -9.16 -17.60
N GLY A 119 -1.85 -8.77 -18.27
CA GLY A 119 -1.80 -7.80 -19.38
C GLY A 119 -1.98 -6.36 -18.92
N PRO A 120 -1.58 -5.38 -19.76
CA PRO A 120 -1.85 -3.97 -19.48
C PRO A 120 -3.36 -3.71 -19.41
N GLY A 121 -3.76 -2.77 -18.55
CA GLY A 121 -5.17 -2.39 -18.38
C GLY A 121 -5.93 -3.20 -17.33
N GLU A 122 -5.34 -4.20 -16.72
CA GLU A 122 -5.96 -4.94 -15.62
C GLU A 122 -6.02 -4.07 -14.38
N ALA A 123 -7.22 -3.91 -13.79
CA ALA A 123 -7.45 -3.11 -12.59
C ALA A 123 -7.15 -3.93 -11.31
N VAL A 124 -5.89 -4.25 -11.09
CA VAL A 124 -5.45 -5.16 -10.02
C VAL A 124 -5.74 -4.64 -8.62
N GLY A 125 -5.86 -3.33 -8.43
CA GLY A 125 -6.26 -2.73 -7.16
C GLY A 125 -7.70 -3.06 -6.79
N ILE A 126 -8.63 -2.96 -7.73
CA ILE A 126 -10.03 -3.35 -7.50
C ILE A 126 -10.14 -4.85 -7.22
N ILE A 127 -9.41 -5.68 -8.00
CA ILE A 127 -9.38 -7.13 -7.80
C ILE A 127 -8.85 -7.46 -6.40
N ALA A 128 -7.78 -6.80 -5.94
CA ALA A 128 -7.24 -6.99 -4.60
C ALA A 128 -8.26 -6.66 -3.51
N ALA A 129 -8.90 -5.48 -3.60
CA ALA A 129 -9.90 -5.06 -2.62
C ALA A 129 -11.11 -6.00 -2.55
N GLN A 130 -11.56 -6.51 -3.70
CA GLN A 130 -12.66 -7.45 -3.78
C GLN A 130 -12.27 -8.84 -3.24
N SER A 131 -11.07 -9.34 -3.59
CA SER A 131 -10.58 -10.64 -3.14
C SER A 131 -10.36 -10.70 -1.62
N ILE A 132 -9.96 -9.59 -1.00
CA ILE A 132 -9.84 -9.47 0.46
C ILE A 132 -11.21 -9.27 1.10
N GLY A 133 -12.09 -8.51 0.46
CA GLY A 133 -13.39 -8.11 1.02
C GLY A 133 -14.48 -9.16 0.92
N GLU A 134 -14.48 -9.98 -0.13
CA GLU A 134 -15.49 -11.00 -0.34
C GLU A 134 -15.55 -12.00 0.83
N PRO A 135 -14.46 -12.65 1.24
CA PRO A 135 -14.51 -13.57 2.38
C PRO A 135 -14.69 -12.86 3.73
N GLY A 136 -14.57 -11.55 3.79
CA GLY A 136 -14.79 -10.75 5.01
C GLY A 136 -16.18 -10.95 5.60
N THR A 137 -17.20 -11.19 4.76
CA THR A 137 -18.57 -11.51 5.23
C THR A 137 -18.61 -12.87 5.95
N GLN A 138 -17.86 -13.85 5.48
CA GLN A 138 -17.75 -15.17 6.12
C GLN A 138 -17.01 -15.07 7.46
N LEU A 139 -15.99 -14.23 7.55
CA LEU A 139 -15.27 -13.92 8.79
C LEU A 139 -16.18 -13.34 9.88
N THR A 140 -17.08 -12.42 9.54
CA THR A 140 -18.04 -11.85 10.49
C THR A 140 -19.03 -12.88 10.99
N MET A 141 -19.56 -13.74 10.14
CA MET A 141 -20.51 -14.78 10.54
C MET A 141 -19.90 -15.82 11.48
N ARG A 142 -18.66 -16.24 11.26
CA ARG A 142 -17.97 -17.25 12.09
C ARG A 142 -17.53 -16.74 13.46
N THR A 143 -17.20 -15.47 13.62
CA THR A 143 -16.83 -14.88 14.92
C THR A 143 -18.01 -14.86 15.91
N PHE A 144 -19.26 -14.81 15.44
CA PHE A 144 -20.46 -14.93 16.29
C PHE A 144 -20.66 -16.34 16.86
N HIS A 145 -20.16 -17.37 16.21
CA HIS A 145 -20.32 -18.76 16.65
C HIS A 145 -19.20 -19.27 17.56
N THR A 146 -18.05 -18.61 17.60
CA THR A 146 -16.88 -19.02 18.41
C THR A 146 -16.78 -18.23 19.73
N GLY A 147 -17.81 -17.51 20.12
CA GLY A 147 -17.89 -16.71 21.35
C GLY A 147 -17.92 -17.56 22.62
N GLY A 148 -16.81 -18.15 23.01
CA GLY A 148 -16.80 -19.02 24.18
C GLY A 148 -15.45 -19.29 24.86
N VAL A 149 -14.36 -18.68 24.42
CA VAL A 149 -13.10 -18.79 25.19
C VAL A 149 -12.70 -17.41 25.70
N ALA A 150 -13.07 -17.16 26.95
CA ALA A 150 -12.62 -16.01 27.73
C ALA A 150 -11.11 -16.08 27.95
N GLY A 151 -10.37 -15.60 27.02
CA GLY A 151 -8.91 -15.55 27.07
C GLY A 151 -8.39 -14.28 26.40
N GLY A 152 -8.62 -13.14 27.06
CA GLY A 152 -7.90 -11.90 26.75
C GLY A 152 -8.42 -11.15 25.52
N ASP A 153 -8.65 -9.92 25.71
CA ASP A 153 -8.94 -8.73 24.90
C ASP A 153 -8.13 -8.62 23.56
N ILE A 154 -7.96 -9.74 22.83
CA ILE A 154 -7.29 -9.79 21.53
C ILE A 154 -8.35 -9.67 20.47
N THR A 155 -8.26 -8.63 19.66
CA THR A 155 -9.12 -8.42 18.49
C THR A 155 -8.88 -9.58 17.51
N GLN A 156 -9.93 -10.33 17.14
CA GLN A 156 -9.85 -11.48 16.25
C GLN A 156 -10.76 -11.29 15.04
N GLY A 157 -10.47 -12.00 13.96
CA GLY A 157 -11.28 -11.97 12.76
C GLY A 157 -11.22 -10.63 12.02
N LEU A 158 -12.34 -10.23 11.40
CA LEU A 158 -12.44 -9.02 10.60
C LEU A 158 -12.04 -7.73 11.33
N PRO A 159 -12.40 -7.51 12.62
CA PRO A 159 -11.93 -6.34 13.36
C PRO A 159 -10.40 -6.24 13.47
N ARG A 160 -9.68 -7.37 13.48
CA ARG A 160 -8.21 -7.39 13.46
C ARG A 160 -7.67 -6.97 12.10
N VAL A 161 -8.27 -7.44 11.01
CA VAL A 161 -7.92 -7.04 9.65
C VAL A 161 -8.14 -5.53 9.46
N GLU A 162 -9.27 -5.01 9.96
CA GLU A 162 -9.54 -3.56 9.94
C GLU A 162 -8.50 -2.78 10.74
N GLU A 163 -8.13 -3.25 11.94
CA GLU A 163 -7.10 -2.63 12.78
C GLU A 163 -5.75 -2.56 12.06
N LEU A 164 -5.35 -3.62 11.35
CA LEU A 164 -4.10 -3.69 10.59
C LEU A 164 -4.13 -2.73 9.39
N PHE A 165 -5.17 -2.75 8.57
CA PHE A 165 -5.28 -1.88 7.41
C PHE A 165 -5.50 -0.40 7.76
N GLU A 166 -6.06 -0.09 8.93
CA GLU A 166 -6.12 1.29 9.42
C GLU A 166 -4.86 1.69 10.21
N ALA A 167 -3.88 0.80 10.32
CA ALA A 167 -2.65 1.02 11.09
C ALA A 167 -2.93 1.54 12.50
N ARG A 168 -3.99 1.03 13.15
CA ARG A 168 -4.37 1.44 14.52
C ARG A 168 -3.44 0.82 15.54
N ARG A 169 -3.25 1.50 16.65
CA ARG A 169 -2.53 0.96 17.79
C ARG A 169 -3.35 -0.14 18.46
N PRO A 170 -2.78 -1.36 18.63
CA PRO A 170 -3.47 -2.45 19.32
C PRO A 170 -3.74 -2.13 20.80
N LYS A 171 -4.83 -2.65 21.34
CA LYS A 171 -5.17 -2.47 22.77
C LYS A 171 -4.15 -3.11 23.70
N LYS A 172 -3.73 -4.35 23.39
CA LYS A 172 -2.61 -5.05 24.07
C LYS A 172 -1.39 -5.02 23.18
N MET A 173 -0.61 -3.97 23.34
CA MET A 173 0.57 -3.73 22.54
C MET A 173 1.78 -4.43 23.14
N ALA A 174 2.50 -5.18 22.30
CA ALA A 174 3.81 -5.70 22.66
C ALA A 174 4.87 -4.59 22.54
N THR A 175 5.81 -4.58 23.46
CA THR A 175 6.94 -3.67 23.48
C THR A 175 8.08 -4.26 22.64
N LEU A 176 8.64 -3.44 21.75
CA LEU A 176 9.85 -3.77 20.98
C LEU A 176 11.06 -3.10 21.61
N SER A 177 12.22 -3.78 21.57
CA SER A 177 13.48 -3.16 21.94
C SER A 177 13.93 -2.18 20.86
N GLU A 178 14.30 -0.95 21.26
CA GLU A 178 14.83 0.06 20.33
C GLU A 178 16.30 -0.15 20.02
N ILE A 179 17.03 -0.87 20.90
CA ILE A 179 18.46 -1.14 20.78
C ILE A 179 18.74 -2.65 20.83
N ALA A 180 19.84 -3.06 20.24
CA ALA A 180 20.40 -4.39 20.44
C ALA A 180 21.23 -4.40 21.72
N GLY A 181 21.27 -5.52 22.45
CA GLY A 181 22.09 -5.59 23.65
C GLY A 181 21.70 -6.71 24.61
N LYS A 182 22.30 -6.67 25.77
CA LYS A 182 22.07 -7.67 26.83
C LYS A 182 20.91 -7.24 27.74
N VAL A 183 20.01 -8.18 27.97
CA VAL A 183 18.83 -8.00 28.81
C VAL A 183 19.17 -8.20 30.28
N ARG A 184 18.67 -7.32 31.15
CA ARG A 184 18.69 -7.45 32.58
C ARG A 184 17.32 -7.11 33.17
N PHE A 185 16.87 -7.91 34.13
CA PHE A 185 15.60 -7.69 34.81
C PHE A 185 15.82 -6.97 36.12
N GLU A 186 15.00 -5.95 36.40
CA GLU A 186 14.90 -5.27 37.68
C GLU A 186 13.43 -5.18 38.11
N GLU A 187 13.15 -5.51 39.38
CA GLU A 187 11.80 -5.34 39.90
C GLU A 187 11.41 -3.85 39.96
N ALA A 188 10.26 -3.52 39.42
CA ALA A 188 9.77 -2.16 39.49
C ALA A 188 9.26 -1.87 40.93
N THR A 189 9.46 -0.65 41.39
CA THR A 189 9.07 -0.16 42.73
C THR A 189 7.54 -0.22 42.97
N LYS A 190 6.72 -0.52 41.98
CA LYS A 190 5.25 -0.68 42.03
C LYS A 190 4.83 -2.02 41.39
N GLY A 191 4.62 -2.94 42.20
CA GLY A 191 3.93 -4.23 42.40
C GLY A 191 3.56 -5.12 41.20
N SER A 192 3.37 -4.72 39.96
CA SER A 192 2.96 -5.64 38.87
C SER A 192 3.74 -5.45 37.55
N LEU A 193 4.72 -4.58 37.54
CA LEU A 193 5.56 -4.31 36.40
C LEU A 193 6.99 -4.80 36.64
N LEU A 194 7.61 -5.29 35.58
CA LEU A 194 9.03 -5.65 35.52
C LEU A 194 9.73 -4.61 34.65
N ASN A 195 10.86 -4.09 35.11
CA ASN A 195 11.72 -3.26 34.30
C ASN A 195 12.73 -4.13 33.55
N ILE A 196 12.65 -4.14 32.24
CA ILE A 196 13.62 -4.79 31.37
C ILE A 196 14.63 -3.72 30.95
N ILE A 197 15.87 -3.89 31.37
CA ILE A 197 16.97 -3.01 31.02
C ILE A 197 17.75 -3.69 29.90
N VAL A 198 17.85 -3.05 28.75
CA VAL A 198 18.69 -3.49 27.63
C VAL A 198 19.89 -2.58 27.58
N THR A 199 21.08 -3.18 27.64
CA THR A 199 22.37 -2.47 27.57
C THR A 199 23.07 -2.88 26.28
N ALA A 200 23.31 -1.90 25.42
CA ALA A 200 24.06 -2.10 24.17
C ALA A 200 25.56 -2.15 24.43
N ASP A 201 26.33 -2.65 23.46
CA ASP A 201 27.78 -2.80 23.55
C ASP A 201 28.51 -1.44 23.63
N ASP A 202 27.89 -0.37 23.13
CA ASP A 202 28.38 1.02 23.20
C ASP A 202 28.09 1.71 24.53
N GLY A 203 27.38 1.03 25.44
CA GLY A 203 27.00 1.53 26.77
C GLY A 203 25.66 2.27 26.80
N ASP A 204 24.94 2.43 25.68
CA ASP A 204 23.56 2.96 25.71
C ASP A 204 22.64 1.98 26.44
N THR A 205 21.76 2.53 27.26
CA THR A 205 20.88 1.74 28.12
C THR A 205 19.45 2.23 27.99
N ARG A 206 18.53 1.31 27.70
CA ARG A 206 17.09 1.58 27.60
C ARG A 206 16.33 0.73 28.60
N THR A 207 15.38 1.35 29.30
CA THR A 207 14.53 0.67 30.28
C THR A 207 13.10 0.61 29.78
N TYR A 208 12.53 -0.60 29.77
CA TYR A 208 11.16 -0.88 29.34
C TYR A 208 10.37 -1.45 30.51
N SER A 209 9.27 -0.80 30.89
CA SER A 209 8.39 -1.29 31.95
C SER A 209 7.28 -2.14 31.32
N VAL A 210 7.29 -3.44 31.62
CA VAL A 210 6.36 -4.43 31.03
C VAL A 210 5.69 -5.26 32.12
N PRO A 211 4.49 -5.82 31.90
CA PRO A 211 3.88 -6.78 32.81
C PRO A 211 4.74 -8.04 32.98
N HIS A 212 4.70 -8.66 34.17
CA HIS A 212 5.38 -9.91 34.42
C HIS A 212 4.89 -11.11 33.58
N THR A 213 3.70 -10.99 33.00
CA THR A 213 3.08 -12.10 32.26
C THR A 213 3.40 -11.96 30.75
N GLY A 214 3.67 -13.11 30.11
CA GLY A 214 3.88 -13.18 28.66
C GLY A 214 5.25 -12.64 28.22
N LEU A 215 6.27 -12.75 29.03
CA LEU A 215 7.64 -12.39 28.63
C LEU A 215 8.18 -13.37 27.59
N ARG A 216 8.79 -12.83 26.54
CA ARG A 216 9.45 -13.61 25.47
C ARG A 216 10.96 -13.68 25.64
N VAL A 217 11.52 -12.85 26.50
CA VAL A 217 12.96 -12.78 26.79
C VAL A 217 13.23 -13.20 28.22
N LYS A 218 14.46 -13.67 28.48
CA LYS A 218 14.94 -14.07 29.79
C LYS A 218 16.03 -13.12 30.27
N ASP A 219 16.26 -13.13 31.58
CA ASP A 219 17.38 -12.38 32.16
C ASP A 219 18.72 -12.93 31.67
N GLY A 220 19.56 -12.03 31.12
CA GLY A 220 20.85 -12.37 30.52
C GLY A 220 20.85 -12.66 29.04
N ASP A 221 19.68 -12.70 28.36
CA ASP A 221 19.60 -12.92 26.91
C ASP A 221 20.26 -11.75 26.15
N VAL A 222 20.86 -12.06 25.00
CA VAL A 222 21.31 -11.06 24.04
C VAL A 222 20.26 -10.94 22.96
N ILE A 223 19.75 -9.74 22.77
CA ILE A 223 18.66 -9.47 21.83
C ILE A 223 19.11 -8.48 20.75
N GLU A 224 18.49 -8.61 19.58
CA GLU A 224 18.68 -7.70 18.47
C GLU A 224 17.71 -6.50 18.55
N LYS A 225 18.05 -5.42 17.84
CA LYS A 225 17.17 -4.27 17.65
C LYS A 225 15.82 -4.72 17.08
N GLY A 226 14.73 -4.33 17.72
CA GLY A 226 13.38 -4.70 17.32
C GLY A 226 12.92 -6.06 17.88
N CYS A 227 13.66 -6.70 18.77
CA CYS A 227 13.20 -7.90 19.43
C CYS A 227 11.93 -7.61 20.26
N GLN A 228 10.97 -8.52 20.22
CA GLN A 228 9.72 -8.43 20.98
C GLN A 228 9.94 -8.89 22.41
N LEU A 229 9.75 -8.00 23.38
CA LEU A 229 10.03 -8.28 24.81
C LEU A 229 8.89 -9.06 25.49
N GLN A 230 7.65 -8.88 25.05
CA GLN A 230 6.46 -9.53 25.61
C GLN A 230 5.49 -9.98 24.54
N GLU A 231 4.59 -10.89 24.88
CA GLU A 231 3.49 -11.33 24.02
C GLU A 231 2.48 -10.19 23.79
N GLY A 232 1.94 -10.10 22.57
CA GLY A 232 0.95 -9.13 22.18
C GLY A 232 1.06 -8.77 20.72
N ALA A 233 0.13 -7.97 20.24
CA ALA A 233 0.15 -7.45 18.87
C ALA A 233 1.18 -6.31 18.77
N LEU A 234 1.95 -6.28 17.68
CA LEU A 234 2.88 -5.19 17.42
C LEU A 234 2.13 -3.96 16.90
N ASN A 235 2.59 -2.78 17.28
CA ASN A 235 2.15 -1.55 16.67
C ASN A 235 2.89 -1.35 15.34
N PRO A 236 2.20 -1.28 14.18
CA PRO A 236 2.85 -1.14 12.89
C PRO A 236 3.76 0.09 12.78
N HIS A 237 3.41 1.20 13.48
CA HIS A 237 4.24 2.40 13.51
C HIS A 237 5.58 2.20 14.24
N ASP A 238 5.58 1.41 15.33
CA ASP A 238 6.82 1.10 16.04
C ASP A 238 7.68 0.14 15.24
N VAL A 239 7.07 -0.83 14.54
CA VAL A 239 7.78 -1.71 13.59
C VAL A 239 8.45 -0.87 12.50
N LEU A 240 7.75 0.12 11.92
CA LEU A 240 8.33 1.02 10.91
C LEU A 240 9.53 1.79 11.48
N ARG A 241 9.37 2.42 12.65
CA ARG A 241 10.40 3.24 13.28
C ARG A 241 11.64 2.44 13.67
N ILE A 242 11.47 1.21 14.15
CA ILE A 242 12.55 0.41 14.73
C ILE A 242 13.18 -0.52 13.70
N ARG A 243 12.37 -1.23 12.91
CA ARG A 243 12.81 -2.27 11.97
C ARG A 243 12.83 -1.83 10.50
N GLY A 244 12.17 -0.69 10.16
CA GLY A 244 12.10 -0.15 8.80
C GLY A 244 10.93 -0.67 7.96
N ALA A 245 10.86 -0.19 6.71
CA ALA A 245 9.72 -0.39 5.81
C ALA A 245 9.50 -1.87 5.43
N SER A 246 10.56 -2.60 5.07
CA SER A 246 10.45 -4.02 4.68
C SER A 246 9.89 -4.90 5.81
N ALA A 247 10.22 -4.59 7.07
CA ALA A 247 9.68 -5.32 8.21
C ALA A 247 8.18 -5.06 8.41
N VAL A 248 7.71 -3.84 8.13
CA VAL A 248 6.28 -3.51 8.19
C VAL A 248 5.52 -4.24 7.09
N HIS A 249 6.06 -4.27 5.86
CA HIS A 249 5.46 -5.02 4.76
C HIS A 249 5.23 -6.48 5.17
N ASN A 250 6.29 -7.15 5.60
CA ASN A 250 6.21 -8.55 6.03
C ASN A 250 5.25 -8.73 7.20
N TYR A 251 5.31 -7.87 8.21
CA TYR A 251 4.42 -7.94 9.38
C TYR A 251 2.95 -7.84 8.99
N LEU A 252 2.57 -6.83 8.18
CA LEU A 252 1.18 -6.64 7.76
C LEU A 252 0.68 -7.81 6.91
N ILE A 253 1.50 -8.30 5.96
CA ILE A 253 1.15 -9.44 5.11
C ILE A 253 0.92 -10.69 5.97
N GLN A 254 1.88 -11.02 6.85
CA GLN A 254 1.81 -12.20 7.71
C GLN A 254 0.59 -12.17 8.65
N GLU A 255 0.35 -11.04 9.33
CA GLU A 255 -0.77 -10.91 10.26
C GLU A 255 -2.14 -11.00 9.56
N VAL A 256 -2.28 -10.39 8.36
CA VAL A 256 -3.52 -10.50 7.59
C VAL A 256 -3.73 -11.93 7.09
N LEU A 257 -2.72 -12.56 6.47
CA LEU A 257 -2.79 -13.95 6.02
C LEU A 257 -3.16 -14.89 7.17
N LYS A 258 -2.55 -14.71 8.34
CA LYS A 258 -2.84 -15.50 9.54
C LYS A 258 -4.32 -15.43 9.93
N VAL A 259 -4.93 -14.24 9.92
CA VAL A 259 -6.36 -14.10 10.25
C VAL A 259 -7.23 -14.86 9.27
N TYR A 260 -6.95 -14.77 7.96
CA TYR A 260 -7.73 -15.47 6.94
C TYR A 260 -7.52 -16.98 6.97
N ARG A 261 -6.28 -17.44 7.10
CA ARG A 261 -5.94 -18.87 7.21
C ARG A 261 -6.57 -19.53 8.44
N GLN A 262 -6.62 -18.86 9.59
CA GLN A 262 -7.30 -19.34 10.80
C GLN A 262 -8.79 -19.59 10.59
N GLN A 263 -9.39 -18.92 9.62
CA GLN A 263 -10.80 -19.10 9.24
C GLN A 263 -10.99 -20.08 8.05
N GLY A 264 -9.89 -20.69 7.58
CA GLY A 264 -9.91 -21.62 6.45
C GLY A 264 -10.13 -20.92 5.10
N VAL A 265 -9.78 -19.65 5.01
CA VAL A 265 -9.83 -18.86 3.76
C VAL A 265 -8.42 -18.65 3.24
N ASP A 266 -8.24 -18.95 1.98
CA ASP A 266 -6.97 -18.80 1.28
C ASP A 266 -6.99 -17.54 0.43
N ILE A 267 -6.05 -16.62 0.67
CA ILE A 267 -5.89 -15.38 -0.08
C ILE A 267 -4.43 -15.26 -0.51
N ASN A 268 -4.22 -14.97 -1.79
CA ASN A 268 -2.87 -14.75 -2.29
C ASN A 268 -2.28 -13.44 -1.72
N ASP A 269 -1.01 -13.47 -1.33
CA ASP A 269 -0.26 -12.36 -0.74
C ASP A 269 -0.22 -11.11 -1.63
N LYS A 270 -0.25 -11.27 -2.98
CA LYS A 270 -0.32 -10.16 -3.95
C LYS A 270 -1.40 -9.13 -3.65
N HIS A 271 -2.59 -9.60 -3.24
CA HIS A 271 -3.71 -8.71 -2.96
C HIS A 271 -3.42 -7.84 -1.74
N ILE A 272 -2.80 -8.42 -0.72
CA ILE A 272 -2.42 -7.69 0.49
C ILE A 272 -1.28 -6.71 0.18
N GLU A 273 -0.28 -7.13 -0.61
CA GLU A 273 0.83 -6.28 -1.06
C GLU A 273 0.33 -5.00 -1.75
N VAL A 274 -0.69 -5.10 -2.61
CA VAL A 274 -1.28 -3.93 -3.30
C VAL A 274 -1.81 -2.91 -2.30
N ILE A 275 -2.55 -3.36 -1.29
CA ILE A 275 -3.09 -2.45 -0.26
C ILE A 275 -1.96 -1.86 0.60
N VAL A 276 -1.02 -2.68 1.04
CA VAL A 276 0.12 -2.24 1.88
C VAL A 276 1.00 -1.23 1.12
N ARG A 277 1.22 -1.42 -0.19
CA ARG A 277 1.91 -0.43 -1.03
C ARG A 277 1.26 0.94 -0.94
N GLN A 278 -0.06 1.00 -1.07
CA GLN A 278 -0.80 2.28 -0.99
C GLN A 278 -0.75 2.91 0.41
N MET A 279 -0.69 2.09 1.47
CA MET A 279 -0.53 2.59 2.84
C MET A 279 0.84 3.24 3.09
N MET A 280 1.86 2.85 2.33
CA MET A 280 3.25 3.29 2.49
C MET A 280 3.77 4.13 1.31
N ARG A 281 2.88 4.64 0.47
CA ARG A 281 3.22 5.38 -0.74
C ARG A 281 3.80 6.77 -0.46
N LYS A 282 3.48 7.39 0.68
CA LYS A 282 3.86 8.77 0.99
C LYS A 282 4.97 8.85 2.05
N VAL A 283 5.85 9.83 1.85
CA VAL A 283 6.93 10.19 2.78
C VAL A 283 6.76 11.65 3.20
N ARG A 284 7.32 12.00 4.36
CA ARG A 284 7.43 13.39 4.80
C ARG A 284 8.85 13.85 4.60
N VAL A 285 9.03 14.94 3.86
CA VAL A 285 10.31 15.59 3.67
C VAL A 285 10.71 16.28 4.98
N GLU A 286 11.83 15.89 5.56
CA GLU A 286 12.40 16.56 6.74
C GLU A 286 13.32 17.72 6.30
N GLU A 287 14.30 17.41 5.44
CA GLU A 287 15.19 18.38 4.83
C GLU A 287 15.08 18.31 3.31
N SER A 288 14.87 19.46 2.68
CA SER A 288 14.71 19.53 1.22
C SER A 288 16.04 19.43 0.46
N GLY A 289 17.18 19.66 1.15
CA GLY A 289 18.46 19.77 0.46
C GLY A 289 18.40 20.81 -0.67
N ASP A 290 19.03 20.50 -1.80
CA ASP A 290 19.03 21.32 -3.01
C ASP A 290 17.98 20.87 -4.03
N THR A 291 16.98 20.10 -3.59
CA THR A 291 15.84 19.66 -4.43
C THR A 291 14.74 20.72 -4.48
N ASN A 292 13.79 20.55 -5.41
CA ASN A 292 12.61 21.41 -5.52
C ASN A 292 11.50 21.05 -4.51
N LEU A 293 11.74 20.09 -3.62
CA LEU A 293 10.76 19.66 -2.61
C LEU A 293 10.71 20.65 -1.45
N LEU A 294 9.55 20.73 -0.81
CA LEU A 294 9.38 21.62 0.35
C LEU A 294 9.53 20.81 1.65
N SER A 295 10.35 21.33 2.58
CA SER A 295 10.47 20.75 3.93
C SER A 295 9.12 20.71 4.64
N GLY A 296 8.81 19.60 5.30
CA GLY A 296 7.52 19.33 5.94
C GLY A 296 6.41 18.87 4.98
N ALA A 297 6.61 18.90 3.66
CA ALA A 297 5.62 18.43 2.70
C ALA A 297 5.51 16.90 2.72
N MET A 298 4.31 16.42 2.35
CA MET A 298 4.05 15.00 2.13
C MET A 298 4.06 14.73 0.63
N VAL A 299 5.04 13.94 0.18
CA VAL A 299 5.28 13.63 -1.23
C VAL A 299 5.22 12.13 -1.47
N ASP A 300 5.16 11.72 -2.73
CA ASP A 300 5.25 10.31 -3.10
C ASP A 300 6.70 9.81 -2.97
N VAL A 301 6.86 8.55 -2.55
CA VAL A 301 8.19 7.92 -2.43
C VAL A 301 8.96 7.99 -3.76
N LEU A 302 8.26 7.77 -4.89
CA LEU A 302 8.89 7.79 -6.21
C LEU A 302 9.29 9.22 -6.62
N GLU A 303 8.47 10.22 -6.29
CA GLU A 303 8.80 11.64 -6.52
C GLU A 303 10.06 12.05 -5.75
N LEU A 304 10.20 11.60 -4.49
CA LEU A 304 11.44 11.80 -3.73
C LEU A 304 12.63 11.10 -4.37
N MET A 305 12.46 9.86 -4.82
CA MET A 305 13.54 9.11 -5.47
C MET A 305 14.00 9.80 -6.75
N ASP A 306 13.07 10.27 -7.60
CA ASP A 306 13.41 10.99 -8.83
C ASP A 306 14.15 12.30 -8.55
N ALA A 307 13.68 13.06 -7.53
CA ALA A 307 14.34 14.30 -7.14
C ALA A 307 15.78 14.04 -6.67
N ASN A 308 16.01 12.98 -5.90
CA ASN A 308 17.35 12.61 -5.44
C ASN A 308 18.22 12.03 -6.56
N GLU A 309 17.64 11.24 -7.49
CA GLU A 309 18.36 10.77 -8.69
C GLU A 309 18.79 11.95 -9.59
N ASP A 310 17.97 13.00 -9.69
CA ASP A 310 18.35 14.22 -10.42
C ASP A 310 19.53 14.94 -9.76
N ILE A 311 19.51 15.09 -8.43
CA ILE A 311 20.63 15.65 -7.67
C ILE A 311 21.90 14.80 -7.86
N ALA A 312 21.80 13.48 -7.76
CA ALA A 312 22.92 12.56 -7.97
C ALA A 312 23.51 12.71 -9.39
N ARG A 313 22.66 12.85 -10.41
CA ARG A 313 23.06 13.08 -11.81
C ARG A 313 23.80 14.41 -11.99
N ARG A 314 23.29 15.49 -11.39
CA ARG A 314 23.90 16.82 -11.41
C ARG A 314 25.24 16.83 -10.68
N ASN A 315 25.36 16.14 -9.54
CA ASN A 315 26.63 15.94 -8.83
C ASN A 315 27.63 15.18 -9.70
N ALA A 316 27.22 14.13 -10.42
CA ALA A 316 28.07 13.39 -11.34
C ALA A 316 28.53 14.25 -12.54
N ALA A 317 27.76 15.25 -12.94
CA ALA A 317 28.12 16.23 -13.95
C ALA A 317 29.08 17.32 -13.43
N GLY A 318 29.38 17.32 -12.11
CA GLY A 318 30.29 18.28 -11.46
C GLY A 318 29.60 19.61 -11.07
N GLU A 319 28.27 19.64 -11.02
CA GLU A 319 27.57 20.80 -10.47
C GLU A 319 27.79 20.88 -8.96
N VAL A 320 27.92 22.11 -8.47
CA VAL A 320 28.08 22.40 -7.04
C VAL A 320 27.07 23.47 -6.64
N ASN A 321 26.71 23.51 -5.37
CA ASN A 321 25.86 24.54 -4.84
C ASN A 321 26.54 25.91 -4.99
N ALA A 322 25.85 26.87 -5.61
CA ALA A 322 26.38 28.20 -5.95
C ALA A 322 26.74 29.03 -4.72
N GLU A 323 26.15 28.76 -3.56
CA GLU A 323 26.38 29.51 -2.32
C GLU A 323 27.50 28.92 -1.48
N THR A 324 27.58 27.58 -1.39
CA THR A 324 28.52 26.87 -0.50
C THR A 324 29.73 26.32 -1.23
N GLY A 325 29.65 26.10 -2.56
CA GLY A 325 30.70 25.43 -3.33
C GLY A 325 30.85 23.93 -3.05
N GLU A 326 29.94 23.35 -2.25
CA GLU A 326 29.89 21.92 -1.92
C GLU A 326 29.02 21.16 -2.94
N PRO A 327 29.13 19.82 -3.02
CA PRO A 327 28.22 19.01 -3.80
C PRO A 327 26.76 19.24 -3.36
N LEU A 328 25.83 19.14 -4.30
CA LEU A 328 24.41 19.30 -4.02
C LEU A 328 23.94 18.22 -3.03
N ARG A 329 23.07 18.62 -2.08
CA ARG A 329 22.53 17.72 -1.06
C ARG A 329 21.21 17.12 -1.52
N GLU A 330 21.07 15.83 -1.30
CA GLU A 330 19.81 15.11 -1.50
C GLU A 330 18.78 15.50 -0.44
N ALA A 331 17.49 15.31 -0.76
CA ALA A 331 16.42 15.50 0.21
C ALA A 331 16.34 14.30 1.17
N GLU A 332 16.21 14.59 2.46
CA GLU A 332 15.96 13.59 3.49
C GLU A 332 14.48 13.54 3.85
N ALA A 333 13.93 12.34 3.96
CA ALA A 333 12.53 12.14 4.27
C ALA A 333 12.30 10.93 5.18
N THR A 334 11.23 11.03 5.98
CA THR A 334 10.78 9.96 6.86
C THR A 334 9.61 9.22 6.23
N GLN A 335 9.72 7.89 6.15
CA GLN A 335 8.65 7.03 5.64
C GLN A 335 7.40 7.14 6.52
N LEU A 336 6.23 7.33 5.89
CA LEU A 336 4.94 7.35 6.57
C LEU A 336 4.21 6.02 6.37
N LEU A 337 3.52 5.58 7.42
CA LEU A 337 2.51 4.52 7.34
C LEU A 337 1.14 5.15 7.60
N MET A 338 0.25 5.02 6.64
CA MET A 338 -1.11 5.57 6.76
C MET A 338 -2.14 4.45 6.72
N GLY A 339 -3.18 4.56 7.54
CA GLY A 339 -4.36 3.71 7.39
C GLY A 339 -5.05 3.97 6.05
N ILE A 340 -5.78 2.97 5.54
CA ILE A 340 -6.45 3.04 4.23
C ILE A 340 -7.37 4.25 4.08
N THR A 341 -8.10 4.62 5.14
CA THR A 341 -8.96 5.81 5.14
C THR A 341 -8.15 7.09 4.94
N LYS A 342 -7.03 7.25 5.65
CA LYS A 342 -6.16 8.43 5.52
C LYS A 342 -5.43 8.43 4.18
N ALA A 343 -4.99 7.27 3.70
CA ALA A 343 -4.31 7.12 2.41
C ALA A 343 -5.23 7.49 1.24
N SER A 344 -6.53 7.12 1.30
CA SER A 344 -7.50 7.48 0.26
C SER A 344 -7.78 8.99 0.16
N LEU A 345 -7.58 9.74 1.26
CA LEU A 345 -7.70 11.20 1.27
C LEU A 345 -6.40 11.92 0.87
N ALA A 346 -5.26 11.24 1.03
CA ALA A 346 -3.93 11.76 0.69
C ALA A 346 -3.54 11.51 -0.78
N THR A 347 -4.50 11.14 -1.64
CA THR A 347 -4.27 10.97 -3.08
C THR A 347 -4.05 12.30 -3.78
N ASP A 348 -3.38 12.26 -4.94
CA ASP A 348 -3.13 13.45 -5.74
C ASP A 348 -4.40 13.94 -6.43
N SER A 349 -5.35 13.04 -6.75
CA SER A 349 -6.68 13.37 -7.28
C SER A 349 -7.60 13.92 -6.21
N PHE A 350 -7.92 15.20 -6.31
CA PHE A 350 -8.89 15.84 -5.40
C PHE A 350 -10.33 15.38 -5.67
N LEU A 351 -10.67 14.97 -6.90
CA LEU A 351 -11.98 14.42 -7.25
C LEU A 351 -12.21 13.08 -6.54
N SER A 352 -11.20 12.21 -6.56
CA SER A 352 -11.25 10.94 -5.85
C SER A 352 -11.38 11.14 -4.35
N ALA A 353 -10.58 12.03 -3.75
CA ALA A 353 -10.64 12.35 -2.33
C ALA A 353 -12.02 12.90 -1.93
N ALA A 354 -12.57 13.84 -2.69
CA ALA A 354 -13.88 14.46 -2.44
C ALA A 354 -15.05 13.46 -2.53
N SER A 355 -14.91 12.41 -3.34
CA SER A 355 -15.96 11.39 -3.51
C SER A 355 -15.99 10.33 -2.40
N SER A 356 -14.92 10.24 -1.59
CA SER A 356 -14.82 9.26 -0.50
C SER A 356 -15.44 9.79 0.80
N GLN A 357 -14.78 10.75 1.43
CA GLN A 357 -15.18 11.38 2.68
C GLN A 357 -14.73 12.84 2.68
N GLU A 358 -15.27 13.67 3.61
CA GLU A 358 -14.85 15.06 3.80
C GLU A 358 -14.89 15.92 2.52
N THR A 359 -15.93 15.75 1.68
CA THR A 359 -16.07 16.39 0.36
C THR A 359 -15.78 17.89 0.40
N THR A 360 -16.39 18.62 1.34
CA THR A 360 -16.22 20.06 1.45
C THR A 360 -14.78 20.45 1.72
N LYS A 361 -14.10 19.75 2.63
CA LYS A 361 -12.71 20.01 3.00
C LYS A 361 -11.78 19.75 1.82
N ALA A 362 -11.94 18.60 1.13
CA ALA A 362 -11.13 18.22 -0.03
C ALA A 362 -11.26 19.23 -1.17
N LEU A 363 -12.48 19.67 -1.50
CA LEU A 363 -12.73 20.67 -2.54
C LEU A 363 -12.21 22.05 -2.16
N THR A 364 -12.39 22.48 -0.91
CA THR A 364 -11.90 23.77 -0.43
C THR A 364 -10.36 23.81 -0.48
N GLU A 365 -9.70 22.76 -0.02
CA GLU A 365 -8.24 22.67 -0.05
C GLU A 365 -7.71 22.66 -1.49
N ALA A 366 -8.35 21.92 -2.38
CA ALA A 366 -8.00 21.88 -3.79
C ALA A 366 -8.14 23.25 -4.47
N ALA A 367 -9.23 23.96 -4.16
CA ALA A 367 -9.47 25.30 -4.70
C ALA A 367 -8.42 26.33 -4.21
N ILE A 368 -8.11 26.32 -2.90
CA ILE A 368 -7.09 27.21 -2.31
C ILE A 368 -5.71 26.94 -2.90
N LYS A 369 -5.35 25.67 -3.11
CA LYS A 369 -4.05 25.26 -3.63
C LYS A 369 -3.96 25.28 -5.16
N GLY A 370 -5.06 25.57 -5.88
CA GLY A 370 -5.10 25.52 -7.33
C GLY A 370 -4.74 24.16 -7.90
N LYS A 371 -5.16 23.05 -7.25
CA LYS A 371 -4.81 21.71 -7.69
C LYS A 371 -5.41 21.36 -9.03
N VAL A 372 -4.63 20.67 -9.87
CA VAL A 372 -5.06 20.12 -11.17
C VAL A 372 -5.19 18.60 -10.99
N ASP A 373 -6.30 18.02 -11.43
CA ASP A 373 -6.52 16.58 -11.44
C ASP A 373 -6.16 16.00 -12.81
N HIS A 374 -5.20 15.09 -12.83
CA HIS A 374 -4.72 14.47 -14.08
C HIS A 374 -5.56 13.28 -14.54
N LEU A 375 -6.65 12.96 -13.84
CA LEU A 375 -7.60 11.89 -14.18
C LEU A 375 -6.92 10.51 -14.36
N VAL A 376 -6.01 10.18 -13.49
CA VAL A 376 -5.20 8.96 -13.58
C VAL A 376 -5.95 7.71 -13.13
N GLY A 377 -6.79 7.79 -12.11
CA GLY A 377 -7.51 6.65 -11.55
C GLY A 377 -8.86 6.38 -12.24
N LEU A 378 -9.58 5.40 -11.73
CA LEU A 378 -10.88 5.00 -12.27
C LEU A 378 -11.99 5.97 -11.86
N LYS A 379 -12.03 6.35 -10.60
CA LYS A 379 -13.10 7.11 -9.95
C LYS A 379 -13.32 8.49 -10.56
N GLU A 380 -12.23 9.25 -10.71
CA GLU A 380 -12.26 10.59 -11.28
C GLU A 380 -12.76 10.59 -12.73
N ASN A 381 -12.36 9.58 -13.52
CA ASN A 381 -12.86 9.43 -14.90
C ASN A 381 -14.36 9.10 -14.93
N VAL A 382 -14.82 8.23 -14.02
CA VAL A 382 -16.24 7.91 -13.90
C VAL A 382 -17.06 9.14 -13.49
N ILE A 383 -16.58 9.93 -12.53
CA ILE A 383 -17.26 11.15 -12.07
C ILE A 383 -17.46 12.15 -13.21
N ILE A 384 -16.42 12.33 -14.07
CA ILE A 384 -16.49 13.26 -15.20
C ILE A 384 -17.21 12.67 -16.41
N GLY A 385 -17.50 11.36 -16.42
CA GLY A 385 -18.15 10.67 -17.54
C GLY A 385 -17.20 10.30 -18.69
N LYS A 386 -15.88 10.26 -18.43
CA LYS A 386 -14.89 9.75 -19.38
C LYS A 386 -14.74 8.23 -19.27
N LEU A 387 -14.18 7.61 -20.31
CA LEU A 387 -13.81 6.20 -20.24
C LEU A 387 -12.73 5.98 -19.17
N ILE A 388 -12.87 4.88 -18.45
CA ILE A 388 -11.88 4.52 -17.42
C ILE A 388 -10.54 4.15 -18.08
N PRO A 389 -9.40 4.47 -17.46
CA PRO A 389 -8.07 4.11 -17.97
C PRO A 389 -7.72 2.64 -17.71
N ALA A 390 -8.67 1.73 -17.92
CA ALA A 390 -8.52 0.29 -17.73
C ALA A 390 -9.38 -0.47 -18.75
N GLY A 391 -9.00 -1.69 -19.09
CA GLY A 391 -9.71 -2.53 -20.04
C GLY A 391 -9.96 -1.81 -21.37
N ALA A 392 -11.20 -1.85 -21.87
CA ALA A 392 -11.62 -1.24 -23.15
C ALA A 392 -11.44 0.29 -23.21
N GLY A 393 -11.14 0.95 -22.11
CA GLY A 393 -10.81 2.40 -22.08
C GLY A 393 -9.37 2.72 -22.48
N LEU A 394 -8.48 1.73 -22.59
CA LEU A 394 -7.10 1.92 -23.05
C LEU A 394 -7.02 1.98 -24.58
N ASN A 395 -6.10 2.80 -25.08
CA ASN A 395 -5.89 2.94 -26.53
C ASN A 395 -5.52 1.63 -27.22
N ALA A 396 -4.70 0.80 -26.57
CA ALA A 396 -4.32 -0.52 -27.09
C ALA A 396 -5.53 -1.44 -27.37
N TYR A 397 -6.58 -1.38 -26.54
CA TYR A 397 -7.81 -2.14 -26.80
C TYR A 397 -8.69 -1.51 -27.87
N ARG A 398 -8.60 -0.19 -28.10
CA ARG A 398 -9.31 0.50 -29.17
C ARG A 398 -8.73 0.17 -30.52
N GLU A 399 -7.41 0.21 -30.67
CA GLU A 399 -6.71 -0.18 -31.89
C GLU A 399 -7.05 -1.61 -32.29
N PHE A 400 -7.08 -2.53 -31.31
CA PHE A 400 -7.48 -3.92 -31.55
C PHE A 400 -8.97 -4.06 -31.98
N ALA A 401 -9.85 -3.24 -31.41
CA ALA A 401 -11.27 -3.23 -31.79
C ALA A 401 -11.48 -2.65 -33.18
N GLU A 402 -10.71 -1.67 -33.61
CA GLU A 402 -10.72 -1.11 -34.97
C GLU A 402 -10.20 -2.13 -36.02
N GLU A 403 -9.24 -2.97 -35.63
CA GLU A 403 -8.72 -4.06 -36.50
C GLU A 403 -9.74 -5.18 -36.70
N ILE A 404 -10.56 -5.50 -35.69
CA ILE A 404 -11.57 -6.56 -35.74
C ILE A 404 -12.87 -6.10 -36.45
N VAL A 405 -13.17 -4.81 -36.47
CA VAL A 405 -14.39 -4.25 -37.07
C VAL A 405 -14.05 -3.13 -38.04
N PRO A 406 -13.53 -3.47 -39.25
CA PRO A 406 -13.08 -2.46 -40.19
C PRO A 406 -14.21 -1.65 -40.83
N ASP A 407 -15.49 -1.99 -40.63
CA ASP A 407 -16.64 -1.45 -41.35
C ASP A 407 -17.69 -0.70 -40.51
N ARG A 408 -17.33 -0.17 -39.34
CA ARG A 408 -18.19 0.84 -38.73
C ARG A 408 -17.79 2.19 -39.23
N GLU A 409 -18.67 2.80 -40.05
CA GLU A 409 -18.61 4.20 -40.48
C GLU A 409 -18.26 5.06 -39.23
N LYS A 410 -17.13 5.75 -39.33
CA LYS A 410 -16.72 6.71 -38.29
C LYS A 410 -17.85 7.71 -38.13
N PRO A 411 -18.28 8.02 -36.88
CA PRO A 411 -19.21 9.11 -36.69
C PRO A 411 -18.63 10.36 -37.38
N VAL A 412 -19.37 10.95 -38.30
CA VAL A 412 -19.01 12.22 -38.88
C VAL A 412 -18.93 13.20 -37.72
N GLU A 413 -17.75 13.71 -37.42
CA GLU A 413 -17.59 14.85 -36.54
C GLU A 413 -18.31 16.03 -37.28
N GLU A 414 -19.53 16.32 -36.90
CA GLU A 414 -20.17 17.57 -37.22
C GLU A 414 -19.30 18.67 -36.61
N GLU A 415 -18.50 19.32 -37.44
CA GLU A 415 -17.95 20.64 -37.18
C GLU A 415 -19.12 21.58 -36.94
N THR A 416 -19.59 21.73 -35.72
CA THR A 416 -20.42 22.87 -35.34
C THR A 416 -19.51 24.08 -35.32
N ALA A 417 -19.47 24.75 -36.49
CA ALA A 417 -19.02 26.12 -36.59
C ALA A 417 -19.87 26.96 -35.63
N ALA A 418 -19.26 27.40 -34.54
CA ALA A 418 -19.86 28.37 -33.63
C ALA A 418 -19.92 29.70 -34.39
N GLU A 419 -21.09 30.08 -34.86
CA GLU A 419 -21.34 31.46 -35.27
C GLU A 419 -21.20 32.39 -34.04
N PRO A 420 -20.61 33.57 -34.21
CA PRO A 420 -20.49 34.54 -33.13
C PRO A 420 -21.88 35.10 -32.78
N TYR A 421 -22.29 34.95 -31.51
CA TYR A 421 -23.50 35.55 -30.96
C TYR A 421 -23.29 37.05 -30.81
N ASP A 422 -23.87 37.82 -31.73
CA ASP A 422 -24.03 39.27 -31.61
C ASP A 422 -25.09 39.56 -30.54
N GLY A 423 -24.65 40.16 -29.45
CA GLY A 423 -25.52 40.62 -28.39
C GLY A 423 -26.14 41.95 -28.71
N GLU A 424 -27.42 42.00 -29.02
CA GLU A 424 -28.23 43.19 -28.83
C GLU A 424 -29.65 42.86 -28.37
N ALA A 425 -29.97 43.52 -27.23
CA ALA A 425 -31.29 43.92 -26.77
C ALA A 425 -32.36 42.86 -26.42
N ALA A 426 -32.62 42.73 -25.14
CA ALA A 426 -34.01 42.83 -24.62
C ALA A 426 -34.01 43.14 -23.10
N GLU A 427 -33.93 44.42 -22.76
CA GLU A 427 -34.70 44.95 -21.63
C GLU A 427 -36.19 44.69 -21.93
N THR A 428 -36.92 44.23 -20.97
CA THR A 428 -38.33 44.26 -20.63
C THR A 428 -38.89 42.89 -20.24
N ALA A 429 -39.00 42.68 -18.98
CA ALA A 429 -40.12 42.06 -18.28
C ALA A 429 -39.75 41.77 -16.79
N SER A 430 -39.59 42.84 -16.04
CA SER A 430 -39.90 42.81 -14.61
C SER A 430 -41.35 43.23 -14.51
N GLU A 431 -42.19 42.34 -14.00
CA GLU A 431 -43.40 42.62 -13.22
C GLU A 431 -44.35 41.43 -13.35
N ALA A 432 -44.81 41.01 -12.20
CA ALA A 432 -45.88 40.07 -11.93
C ALA A 432 -45.46 38.68 -11.45
N ALA A 433 -45.31 38.57 -10.18
CA ALA A 433 -45.95 37.59 -9.32
C ALA A 433 -45.44 37.65 -7.87
N SER A 434 -45.76 38.73 -7.19
CA SER A 434 -45.95 38.70 -5.75
C SER A 434 -47.45 38.48 -5.54
N THR A 435 -47.82 37.43 -4.85
CA THR A 435 -49.00 37.17 -3.99
C THR A 435 -49.32 35.68 -4.05
N GLU A 436 -49.01 34.99 -3.02
CA GLU A 436 -49.98 34.40 -2.06
C GLU A 436 -49.21 33.59 -1.00
N ALA A 437 -49.12 34.23 0.14
CA ALA A 437 -48.88 33.57 1.41
C ALA A 437 -50.27 33.09 1.94
N GLY A 438 -50.34 31.90 2.48
CA GLY A 438 -51.52 31.34 3.12
C GLY A 438 -51.19 30.04 3.82
N GLU A 439 -50.85 30.15 5.09
CA GLU A 439 -51.27 29.44 6.28
C GLU A 439 -52.02 28.10 6.11
N SER A 440 -51.51 27.08 6.80
CA SER A 440 -52.20 26.22 7.82
C SER A 440 -51.19 25.13 8.25
N SER A 441 -50.55 25.11 9.42
CA SER A 441 -51.02 24.72 10.78
C SER A 441 -51.62 23.33 10.85
N GLU A 442 -50.95 22.51 11.70
CA GLU A 442 -51.42 21.48 12.64
C GLU A 442 -51.55 20.04 12.23
N GLU A 443 -50.88 19.25 13.08
CA GLU A 443 -51.25 17.94 13.71
C GLU A 443 -51.32 16.69 12.83
N VAL A 444 -50.51 15.74 13.05
CA VAL A 444 -50.42 14.61 14.00
C VAL A 444 -49.03 13.99 13.96
#